data_36f9da75f6acb2714fbdebc8c6e26370
#
_entry.id   36f9da75f6acb2714fbdebc8c6e26370
#
_cell.length_a   1.000
_cell.length_b   1.000
_cell.length_c   1.000
_cell.angle_alpha   90.00
_cell.angle_beta   90.00
_cell.angle_gamma   90.00
#
_symmetry.space_group_name_H-M   'P 1'
#
loop_
_entity.id
_entity.type
_entity.pdbx_description
1 polymer ?
#
loop_
_entity_poly.entity_id
_entity_poly.type
_entity_poly.pdbx_seq_one_letter_code
_entity_poly.pdbx_strand_id
1 'polypeptide(L)'
;MSAPKKVVLAYSGGLDTSIILKWLQTEYGCEVVTFTADLGQGEELEPARKKAELLGVSEIFIEDLREEFVRDFVFPMFRANALYEGLYLLGTSIARPLISKRLVEIAEATGADAISHGATGKGNDQVRFELAAYALNPDIKVIAPWRLWDLTSRTKLLDFAEKNQIPIAKDKRGEAPFSVDANLLHTSSEGKVLEDPAQEAPDYVYQRSVHPEDAPDTPEMVEITFERGDAVAINGTAMSPAIILTKLNELGGKHGIGRLDLVENRFVGMKSRGIYETPGGTILLEAHRGIEQITLDSGAGHLKDSIMPRYAELIYNGFWFSPEREMLQALIDKSQEHVSGTVRVKLYKGAARTVARWSDHSLYSEAHVTFEEDAGAYDQKDAQGFIQLNALRLKLLAARNRRLKG
;
A
#
# COMPACT_ATOMS: atom_id res chain seq x y z
N MET A 1 -19.00 19.26 23.82
CA MET A 1 -17.72 18.64 24.27
C MET A 1 -16.80 19.80 24.69
N SER A 2 -15.98 19.63 25.75
CA SER A 2 -14.99 20.65 26.14
C SER A 2 -13.96 20.82 25.03
N ALA A 3 -13.46 22.05 24.84
CA ALA A 3 -12.37 22.31 23.92
C ALA A 3 -11.12 21.47 24.32
N PRO A 4 -10.34 20.95 23.38
CA PRO A 4 -9.12 20.23 23.68
C PRO A 4 -8.09 21.16 24.31
N LYS A 5 -7.28 20.63 25.22
CA LYS A 5 -6.18 21.40 25.84
C LYS A 5 -4.85 21.20 25.10
N LYS A 6 -4.64 19.98 24.59
CA LYS A 6 -3.44 19.58 23.88
C LYS A 6 -3.80 18.63 22.74
N VAL A 7 -3.26 18.87 21.54
CA VAL A 7 -3.59 18.13 20.32
C VAL A 7 -2.31 17.65 19.64
N VAL A 8 -2.24 16.37 19.28
CA VAL A 8 -1.17 15.84 18.40
C VAL A 8 -1.63 15.94 16.95
N LEU A 9 -0.89 16.66 16.14
CA LEU A 9 -1.17 16.89 14.72
C LEU A 9 -0.26 16.03 13.83
N ALA A 10 -0.85 15.25 12.91
CA ALA A 10 -0.11 14.70 11.76
C ALA A 10 0.36 15.84 10.87
N TYR A 11 1.67 16.10 10.87
CA TYR A 11 2.25 17.30 10.30
C TYR A 11 3.26 16.97 9.21
N SER A 12 3.00 17.41 8.00
CA SER A 12 3.90 17.23 6.84
C SER A 12 4.80 18.42 6.55
N GLY A 13 4.63 19.56 7.28
CA GLY A 13 5.31 20.82 6.94
C GLY A 13 4.75 21.52 5.70
N GLY A 14 3.78 20.95 5.01
CA GLY A 14 3.08 21.55 3.89
C GLY A 14 2.23 22.75 4.28
N LEU A 15 1.63 23.43 3.28
CA LEU A 15 0.78 24.60 3.52
C LEU A 15 -0.42 24.23 4.39
N ASP A 16 -1.17 23.19 4.01
CA ASP A 16 -2.41 22.82 4.66
C ASP A 16 -2.20 22.42 6.12
N THR A 17 -1.21 21.58 6.41
CA THR A 17 -0.92 21.16 7.80
C THR A 17 -0.37 22.31 8.64
N SER A 18 0.32 23.30 8.05
CA SER A 18 0.77 24.49 8.76
C SER A 18 -0.38 25.44 9.08
N ILE A 19 -1.38 25.53 8.19
CA ILE A 19 -2.62 26.27 8.45
C ILE A 19 -3.42 25.57 9.55
N ILE A 20 -3.54 24.25 9.50
CA ILE A 20 -4.19 23.44 10.54
C ILE A 20 -3.55 23.66 11.90
N LEU A 21 -2.22 23.63 11.98
CA LEU A 21 -1.48 23.89 13.21
C LEU A 21 -1.90 25.24 13.82
N LYS A 22 -1.82 26.30 12.99
CA LYS A 22 -2.16 27.65 13.46
C LYS A 22 -3.65 27.79 13.79
N TRP A 23 -4.52 27.18 13.03
CA TRP A 23 -5.96 27.16 13.27
C TRP A 23 -6.31 26.49 14.61
N LEU A 24 -5.70 25.32 14.93
CA LEU A 24 -5.86 24.67 16.21
C LEU A 24 -5.46 25.58 17.38
N GLN A 25 -4.32 26.25 17.26
CA GLN A 25 -3.85 27.20 18.27
C GLN A 25 -4.81 28.39 18.47
N THR A 26 -5.38 28.92 17.39
CA THR A 26 -6.23 30.12 17.45
C THR A 26 -7.68 29.80 17.82
N GLU A 27 -8.24 28.71 17.29
CA GLU A 27 -9.64 28.34 17.48
C GLU A 27 -9.90 27.75 18.86
N TYR A 28 -9.01 26.85 19.31
CA TYR A 28 -9.17 26.18 20.59
C TYR A 28 -8.29 26.75 21.72
N GLY A 29 -7.32 27.60 21.38
CA GLY A 29 -6.34 28.07 22.38
C GLY A 29 -5.50 26.94 22.97
N CYS A 30 -5.34 25.83 22.24
CA CYS A 30 -4.70 24.60 22.72
C CYS A 30 -3.21 24.55 22.38
N GLU A 31 -2.48 23.75 23.15
CA GLU A 31 -1.13 23.35 22.81
C GLU A 31 -1.17 22.35 21.63
N VAL A 32 -0.24 22.50 20.67
CA VAL A 32 -0.13 21.59 19.54
C VAL A 32 1.23 20.89 19.59
N VAL A 33 1.20 19.58 19.59
CA VAL A 33 2.33 18.69 19.37
C VAL A 33 2.34 18.29 17.90
N THR A 34 3.48 18.33 17.22
CA THR A 34 3.55 17.88 15.83
C THR A 34 4.23 16.55 15.71
N PHE A 35 3.69 15.70 14.85
CA PHE A 35 4.27 14.41 14.49
C PHE A 35 4.45 14.29 12.98
N THR A 36 5.66 13.99 12.55
CA THR A 36 6.04 13.73 11.16
C THR A 36 6.66 12.34 11.05
N ALA A 37 6.05 11.46 10.27
CA ALA A 37 6.57 10.13 9.98
C ALA A 37 7.50 10.16 8.76
N ASP A 38 8.69 9.57 8.89
CA ASP A 38 9.49 9.17 7.75
C ASP A 38 9.06 7.75 7.32
N LEU A 39 8.35 7.67 6.22
CA LEU A 39 7.95 6.43 5.56
C LEU A 39 8.70 6.21 4.24
N GLY A 40 9.79 6.94 4.00
CA GLY A 40 10.55 6.89 2.75
C GLY A 40 9.92 7.69 1.61
N GLN A 41 9.27 8.81 1.92
CA GLN A 41 8.68 9.72 0.94
C GLN A 41 9.72 10.49 0.11
N GLY A 42 11.01 10.45 0.51
CA GLY A 42 12.10 11.11 -0.22
C GLY A 42 12.23 12.62 0.01
N GLU A 43 11.45 13.19 0.92
CA GLU A 43 11.52 14.60 1.30
C GLU A 43 12.47 14.81 2.49
N GLU A 44 13.10 16.00 2.55
CA GLU A 44 13.83 16.42 3.75
C GLU A 44 12.83 16.76 4.87
N LEU A 45 13.00 16.15 6.05
CA LEU A 45 12.10 16.32 7.20
C LEU A 45 12.48 17.53 8.07
N GLU A 46 13.73 17.95 8.03
CA GLU A 46 14.24 19.08 8.81
C GLU A 46 13.53 20.42 8.51
N PRO A 47 13.14 20.73 7.26
CA PRO A 47 12.29 21.90 6.98
C PRO A 47 10.94 21.88 7.71
N ALA A 48 10.34 20.71 7.90
CA ALA A 48 9.09 20.59 8.66
C ALA A 48 9.30 20.95 10.14
N ARG A 49 10.40 20.47 10.75
CA ARG A 49 10.79 20.83 12.13
C ARG A 49 10.93 22.34 12.29
N LYS A 50 11.77 22.97 11.47
CA LYS A 50 12.01 24.43 11.53
C LYS A 50 10.72 25.24 11.39
N LYS A 51 9.81 24.80 10.54
CA LYS A 51 8.53 25.46 10.33
C LYS A 51 7.59 25.29 11.52
N ALA A 52 7.56 24.14 12.17
CA ALA A 52 6.81 23.92 13.40
C ALA A 52 7.34 24.79 14.55
N GLU A 53 8.67 24.89 14.72
CA GLU A 53 9.33 25.79 15.68
C GLU A 53 8.96 27.25 15.46
N LEU A 54 9.00 27.73 14.21
CA LEU A 54 8.60 29.09 13.85
C LEU A 54 7.12 29.39 14.16
N LEU A 55 6.27 28.36 14.15
CA LEU A 55 4.86 28.45 14.52
C LEU A 55 4.61 28.26 16.02
N GLY A 56 5.67 28.19 16.84
CA GLY A 56 5.62 28.17 18.29
C GLY A 56 5.35 26.77 18.89
N VAL A 57 5.64 25.72 18.14
CA VAL A 57 5.54 24.35 18.66
C VAL A 57 6.81 24.00 19.44
N SER A 58 6.65 23.49 20.67
CA SER A 58 7.74 23.07 21.55
C SER A 58 7.97 21.56 21.54
N GLU A 59 6.94 20.75 21.30
CA GLU A 59 7.02 19.31 21.25
C GLU A 59 6.87 18.83 19.79
N ILE A 60 7.98 18.40 19.18
CA ILE A 60 8.08 18.02 17.78
C ILE A 60 8.66 16.62 17.67
N PHE A 61 7.89 15.69 17.15
CA PHE A 61 8.29 14.32 16.90
C PHE A 61 8.51 14.14 15.39
N ILE A 62 9.71 13.67 15.03
CA ILE A 62 10.04 13.22 13.68
C ILE A 62 10.68 11.85 13.83
N GLU A 63 10.05 10.82 13.28
CA GLU A 63 10.46 9.44 13.50
C GLU A 63 10.65 8.69 12.21
N ASP A 64 11.74 7.94 12.11
CA ASP A 64 11.99 6.98 11.03
C ASP A 64 11.18 5.71 11.28
N LEU A 65 10.13 5.54 10.53
CA LEU A 65 9.23 4.39 10.61
C LEU A 65 9.35 3.45 9.39
N ARG A 66 10.37 3.62 8.56
CA ARG A 66 10.53 2.84 7.31
C ARG A 66 10.60 1.34 7.57
N GLU A 67 11.36 0.91 8.57
CA GLU A 67 11.47 -0.52 8.90
C GLU A 67 10.15 -1.07 9.44
N GLU A 68 9.50 -0.39 10.39
CA GLU A 68 8.20 -0.80 10.92
C GLU A 68 7.15 -0.84 9.80
N PHE A 69 7.15 0.16 8.92
CA PHE A 69 6.23 0.24 7.79
C PHE A 69 6.35 -0.99 6.86
N VAL A 70 7.57 -1.34 6.47
CA VAL A 70 7.74 -2.47 5.55
C VAL A 70 7.53 -3.80 6.25
N ARG A 71 8.11 -4.01 7.44
CA ARG A 71 8.04 -5.27 8.18
C ARG A 71 6.62 -5.60 8.64
N ASP A 72 5.90 -4.62 9.22
CA ASP A 72 4.67 -4.88 9.98
C ASP A 72 3.40 -4.50 9.19
N PHE A 73 3.53 -3.78 8.06
CA PHE A 73 2.41 -3.37 7.23
C PHE A 73 2.53 -3.85 5.79
N VAL A 74 3.65 -3.59 5.11
CA VAL A 74 3.84 -3.96 3.71
C VAL A 74 3.96 -5.47 3.54
N PHE A 75 4.86 -6.15 4.26
CA PHE A 75 5.08 -7.58 4.11
C PHE A 75 3.85 -8.42 4.46
N PRO A 76 3.11 -8.17 5.56
CA PRO A 76 1.85 -8.87 5.80
C PRO A 76 0.84 -8.75 4.65
N MET A 77 0.77 -7.59 4.02
CA MET A 77 -0.05 -7.38 2.84
C MET A 77 0.44 -8.17 1.62
N PHE A 78 1.76 -8.25 1.42
CA PHE A 78 2.36 -9.03 0.33
C PHE A 78 2.18 -10.54 0.53
N ARG A 79 2.22 -11.06 1.76
CA ARG A 79 1.87 -12.48 2.04
C ARG A 79 0.46 -12.82 1.54
N ALA A 80 -0.47 -11.87 1.60
CA ALA A 80 -1.81 -12.01 1.04
C ALA A 80 -1.85 -11.86 -0.49
N ASN A 81 -0.80 -11.36 -1.15
CA ASN A 81 -0.83 -10.83 -2.52
C ASN A 81 -1.94 -9.81 -2.73
N ALA A 82 -2.17 -8.93 -1.75
CA ALA A 82 -3.32 -8.04 -1.72
C ALA A 82 -3.28 -6.99 -2.82
N LEU A 83 -4.32 -6.98 -3.63
CA LEU A 83 -4.55 -6.00 -4.69
C LEU A 83 -5.99 -5.51 -4.61
N TYR A 84 -6.18 -4.22 -4.32
CA TYR A 84 -7.51 -3.64 -4.39
C TYR A 84 -7.98 -3.54 -5.84
N GLU A 85 -9.19 -4.02 -6.09
CA GLU A 85 -9.77 -4.14 -7.45
C GLU A 85 -8.86 -4.87 -8.46
N GLY A 86 -7.99 -5.76 -7.94
CA GLY A 86 -7.09 -6.58 -8.74
C GLY A 86 -5.84 -5.89 -9.27
N LEU A 87 -5.63 -4.60 -8.97
CA LEU A 87 -4.55 -3.79 -9.54
C LEU A 87 -3.77 -2.97 -8.51
N TYR A 88 -4.43 -2.33 -7.56
CA TYR A 88 -3.83 -1.34 -6.68
C TYR A 88 -3.14 -1.95 -5.46
N LEU A 89 -1.85 -1.65 -5.28
CA LEU A 89 -0.98 -2.16 -4.20
C LEU A 89 -1.11 -1.43 -2.84
N LEU A 90 -2.18 -0.64 -2.64
CA LEU A 90 -2.62 -0.14 -1.33
C LEU A 90 -1.64 0.76 -0.56
N GLY A 91 -0.64 1.35 -1.20
CA GLY A 91 0.45 2.05 -0.51
C GLY A 91 0.00 3.21 0.40
N THR A 92 -0.96 4.04 -0.02
CA THR A 92 -1.54 5.07 0.85
C THR A 92 -2.38 4.44 1.96
N SER A 93 -3.15 3.39 1.62
CA SER A 93 -4.09 2.77 2.54
C SER A 93 -3.44 2.14 3.76
N ILE A 94 -2.26 1.52 3.60
CA ILE A 94 -1.52 0.88 4.71
C ILE A 94 -0.60 1.84 5.46
N ALA A 95 -0.29 3.01 4.91
CA ALA A 95 0.52 4.02 5.60
C ALA A 95 -0.27 4.72 6.72
N ARG A 96 -1.56 5.00 6.49
CA ARG A 96 -2.40 5.75 7.43
C ARG A 96 -2.61 5.05 8.79
N PRO A 97 -2.85 3.71 8.86
CA PRO A 97 -2.92 3.00 10.14
C PRO A 97 -1.65 3.11 10.98
N LEU A 98 -0.46 3.04 10.38
CA LEU A 98 0.81 3.22 11.10
C LEU A 98 0.95 4.64 11.64
N ILE A 99 0.69 5.66 10.81
CA ILE A 99 0.74 7.05 11.26
C ILE A 99 -0.27 7.28 12.39
N SER A 100 -1.49 6.76 12.27
CA SER A 100 -2.52 6.90 13.29
C SER A 100 -2.16 6.20 14.60
N LYS A 101 -1.55 5.01 14.53
CA LYS A 101 -1.00 4.30 15.68
C LYS A 101 -0.02 5.21 16.44
N ARG A 102 0.94 5.80 15.73
CA ARG A 102 1.92 6.67 16.36
C ARG A 102 1.31 7.97 16.93
N LEU A 103 0.32 8.54 16.24
CA LEU A 103 -0.41 9.71 16.76
C LEU A 103 -1.08 9.41 18.13
N VAL A 104 -1.72 8.24 18.26
CA VAL A 104 -2.35 7.79 19.51
C VAL A 104 -1.30 7.57 20.60
N GLU A 105 -0.21 6.85 20.28
CA GLU A 105 0.89 6.60 21.24
C GLU A 105 1.55 7.91 21.72
N ILE A 106 1.76 8.89 20.83
CA ILE A 106 2.30 10.21 21.20
C ILE A 106 1.27 10.97 22.05
N ALA A 107 -0.02 10.89 21.73
CA ALA A 107 -1.06 11.53 22.53
C ALA A 107 -1.08 11.00 23.97
N GLU A 108 -0.96 9.69 24.14
CA GLU A 108 -0.86 9.05 25.47
C GLU A 108 0.41 9.49 26.21
N ALA A 109 1.57 9.47 25.52
CA ALA A 109 2.85 9.83 26.11
C ALA A 109 2.95 11.30 26.53
N THR A 110 2.28 12.20 25.79
CA THR A 110 2.32 13.67 26.04
C THR A 110 1.12 14.18 26.85
N GLY A 111 0.16 13.29 27.18
CA GLY A 111 -1.08 13.67 27.86
C GLY A 111 -2.00 14.53 26.99
N ALA A 112 -1.90 14.43 25.65
CA ALA A 112 -2.81 15.10 24.73
C ALA A 112 -4.19 14.44 24.76
N ASP A 113 -5.24 15.25 24.70
CA ASP A 113 -6.63 14.81 24.77
C ASP A 113 -7.31 14.72 23.40
N ALA A 114 -6.56 15.02 22.34
CA ALA A 114 -7.02 14.90 20.94
C ALA A 114 -5.88 14.65 19.97
N ILE A 115 -6.25 14.10 18.81
CA ILE A 115 -5.39 14.05 17.61
C ILE A 115 -6.03 14.85 16.48
N SER A 116 -5.20 15.26 15.49
CA SER A 116 -5.68 15.97 14.30
C SER A 116 -4.93 15.50 13.05
N HIS A 117 -5.59 15.55 11.90
CA HIS A 117 -5.04 15.22 10.61
C HIS A 117 -5.48 16.20 9.51
N GLY A 118 -4.71 16.26 8.43
CA GLY A 118 -4.97 17.14 7.28
C GLY A 118 -5.77 16.50 6.14
N ALA A 119 -6.33 15.30 6.33
CA ALA A 119 -7.10 14.64 5.29
C ALA A 119 -8.40 15.40 4.99
N THR A 120 -8.69 15.56 3.67
CA THR A 120 -9.90 16.26 3.21
C THR A 120 -11.16 15.42 3.43
N GLY A 121 -12.32 16.07 3.55
CA GLY A 121 -13.61 15.40 3.72
C GLY A 121 -14.10 14.59 2.51
N LYS A 122 -13.41 14.68 1.36
CA LYS A 122 -13.73 13.95 0.12
C LYS A 122 -12.90 12.67 -0.08
N GLY A 123 -11.81 12.52 0.66
CA GLY A 123 -10.88 11.38 0.52
C GLY A 123 -11.15 10.25 1.51
N ASN A 124 -10.62 9.07 1.21
CA ASN A 124 -10.66 7.91 2.11
C ASN A 124 -9.72 8.07 3.32
N ASP A 125 -8.71 8.92 3.23
CA ASP A 125 -7.67 9.04 4.26
C ASP A 125 -8.21 9.46 5.61
N GLN A 126 -9.23 10.35 5.64
CA GLN A 126 -9.90 10.69 6.88
C GLN A 126 -10.49 9.44 7.57
N VAL A 127 -11.10 8.53 6.79
CA VAL A 127 -11.68 7.30 7.31
C VAL A 127 -10.58 6.40 7.88
N ARG A 128 -9.47 6.26 7.16
CA ARG A 128 -8.31 5.44 7.57
C ARG A 128 -7.67 5.93 8.86
N PHE A 129 -7.46 7.24 8.98
CA PHE A 129 -6.92 7.83 10.22
C PHE A 129 -7.84 7.59 11.41
N GLU A 130 -9.13 7.89 11.23
CA GLU A 130 -10.08 7.88 12.34
C GLU A 130 -10.44 6.46 12.78
N LEU A 131 -10.69 5.54 11.85
CA LEU A 131 -10.98 4.14 12.21
C LEU A 131 -9.78 3.48 12.92
N ALA A 132 -8.56 3.77 12.47
CA ALA A 132 -7.36 3.28 13.16
C ALA A 132 -7.24 3.88 14.57
N ALA A 133 -7.45 5.18 14.74
CA ALA A 133 -7.39 5.84 16.03
C ALA A 133 -8.45 5.28 17.01
N TYR A 134 -9.70 5.15 16.57
CA TYR A 134 -10.78 4.62 17.43
C TYR A 134 -10.62 3.13 17.76
N ALA A 135 -9.99 2.35 16.90
CA ALA A 135 -9.67 0.96 17.19
C ALA A 135 -8.61 0.82 18.30
N LEU A 136 -7.67 1.76 18.36
CA LEU A 136 -6.57 1.76 19.33
C LEU A 136 -6.94 2.48 20.65
N ASN A 137 -7.68 3.58 20.56
CA ASN A 137 -8.17 4.33 21.71
C ASN A 137 -9.58 4.87 21.42
N PRO A 138 -10.65 4.19 21.93
CA PRO A 138 -12.03 4.56 21.63
C PRO A 138 -12.45 5.92 22.20
N ASP A 139 -11.73 6.44 23.18
CA ASP A 139 -12.03 7.70 23.85
C ASP A 139 -11.28 8.90 23.25
N ILE A 140 -10.33 8.69 22.33
CA ILE A 140 -9.55 9.75 21.70
C ILE A 140 -10.44 10.67 20.87
N LYS A 141 -10.30 11.98 21.07
CA LYS A 141 -10.98 12.96 20.21
C LYS A 141 -10.20 13.12 18.91
N VAL A 142 -10.91 13.09 17.78
CA VAL A 142 -10.32 13.38 16.47
C VAL A 142 -10.85 14.72 15.97
N ILE A 143 -9.92 15.61 15.61
CA ILE A 143 -10.23 16.92 15.02
C ILE A 143 -9.83 16.86 13.56
N ALA A 144 -10.81 16.96 12.67
CA ALA A 144 -10.63 16.97 11.22
C ALA A 144 -11.02 18.36 10.68
N PRO A 145 -10.09 19.32 10.60
CA PRO A 145 -10.38 20.71 10.28
C PRO A 145 -11.12 20.91 8.96
N TRP A 146 -10.81 20.14 7.93
CA TRP A 146 -11.50 20.19 6.64
C TRP A 146 -13.02 19.97 6.70
N ARG A 147 -13.55 19.41 7.77
CA ARG A 147 -14.99 19.24 8.01
C ARG A 147 -15.57 20.30 8.95
N LEU A 148 -14.73 21.10 9.59
CA LEU A 148 -15.12 22.02 10.66
C LEU A 148 -14.98 23.51 10.29
N TRP A 149 -13.92 23.84 9.53
CA TRP A 149 -13.59 25.23 9.18
C TRP A 149 -14.30 25.72 7.91
N ASP A 150 -14.28 27.02 7.70
CA ASP A 150 -14.80 27.67 6.49
C ASP A 150 -13.72 27.94 5.42
N LEU A 151 -12.48 27.50 5.62
CA LEU A 151 -11.34 27.64 4.72
C LEU A 151 -11.42 26.66 3.54
N THR A 152 -12.50 26.77 2.75
CA THR A 152 -12.89 25.78 1.74
C THR A 152 -12.22 25.96 0.37
N SER A 153 -11.39 27.01 0.20
CA SER A 153 -10.69 27.30 -1.05
C SER A 153 -9.22 27.65 -0.82
N ARG A 154 -8.40 27.43 -1.86
CA ARG A 154 -6.99 27.80 -1.80
C ARG A 154 -6.77 29.29 -1.49
N THR A 155 -7.62 30.16 -2.04
CA THR A 155 -7.57 31.60 -1.75
C THR A 155 -7.75 31.86 -0.25
N LYS A 156 -8.79 31.30 0.35
CA LYS A 156 -9.02 31.43 1.81
C LYS A 156 -7.88 30.88 2.66
N LEU A 157 -7.27 29.75 2.22
CA LEU A 157 -6.09 29.20 2.88
C LEU A 157 -4.88 30.14 2.80
N LEU A 158 -4.63 30.73 1.64
CA LEU A 158 -3.55 31.71 1.46
C LEU A 158 -3.78 32.98 2.26
N ASP A 159 -5.00 33.51 2.26
CA ASP A 159 -5.39 34.72 3.06
C ASP A 159 -5.20 34.45 4.57
N PHE A 160 -5.61 33.27 5.04
CA PHE A 160 -5.38 32.84 6.43
C PHE A 160 -3.88 32.75 6.75
N ALA A 161 -3.11 32.17 5.85
CA ALA A 161 -1.68 32.02 6.03
C ALA A 161 -0.96 33.35 6.07
N GLU A 162 -1.33 34.30 5.20
CA GLU A 162 -0.79 35.66 5.18
C GLU A 162 -1.13 36.41 6.47
N LYS A 163 -2.40 36.40 6.86
CA LYS A 163 -2.88 37.04 8.10
C LYS A 163 -2.16 36.53 9.36
N ASN A 164 -1.81 35.24 9.37
CA ASN A 164 -1.16 34.61 10.50
C ASN A 164 0.35 34.45 10.34
N GLN A 165 0.96 35.08 9.33
CA GLN A 165 2.40 35.08 9.06
C GLN A 165 3.00 33.67 8.90
N ILE A 166 2.23 32.74 8.34
CA ILE A 166 2.69 31.37 8.07
C ILE A 166 3.64 31.39 6.88
N PRO A 167 4.89 30.92 7.01
CA PRO A 167 5.84 30.93 5.91
C PRO A 167 5.37 30.06 4.73
N ILE A 168 5.23 30.65 3.55
CA ILE A 168 4.92 29.98 2.30
C ILE A 168 6.11 30.14 1.35
N ALA A 169 6.67 29.05 0.88
CA ALA A 169 7.73 29.07 -0.12
C ALA A 169 7.23 29.76 -1.41
N LYS A 170 8.05 30.62 -2.02
CA LYS A 170 7.65 31.45 -3.18
C LYS A 170 7.27 30.59 -4.39
N ASP A 171 7.95 29.47 -4.58
CA ASP A 171 7.72 28.49 -5.62
C ASP A 171 6.41 27.68 -5.43
N LYS A 172 5.92 27.59 -4.18
CA LYS A 172 4.67 26.89 -3.82
C LYS A 172 3.44 27.80 -3.76
N ARG A 173 3.56 29.08 -4.14
CA ARG A 173 2.41 30.00 -4.27
C ARG A 173 1.54 29.71 -5.50
N GLY A 174 2.14 29.10 -6.54
CA GLY A 174 1.40 28.57 -7.70
C GLY A 174 0.57 27.34 -7.34
N GLU A 175 -0.46 27.05 -8.12
CA GLU A 175 -1.18 25.79 -8.01
C GLU A 175 -0.31 24.65 -8.57
N ALA A 176 -0.06 23.62 -7.76
CA ALA A 176 0.50 22.40 -8.29
C ALA A 176 -0.49 21.77 -9.29
N PRO A 177 -0.02 21.22 -10.42
CA PRO A 177 -0.89 20.66 -11.46
C PRO A 177 -1.63 19.40 -11.01
N PHE A 178 -1.23 18.77 -9.92
CA PHE A 178 -1.84 17.61 -9.27
C PHE A 178 -1.33 17.48 -7.82
N SER A 179 -1.95 16.62 -7.01
CA SER A 179 -1.50 16.28 -5.65
C SER A 179 -0.64 15.02 -5.70
N VAL A 180 0.39 14.97 -4.86
CA VAL A 180 1.28 13.80 -4.72
C VAL A 180 1.30 13.34 -3.28
N ASP A 181 1.17 12.02 -3.06
CA ASP A 181 1.41 11.35 -1.80
C ASP A 181 2.43 10.22 -2.02
N ALA A 182 3.46 10.13 -1.21
CA ALA A 182 4.56 9.20 -1.40
C ALA A 182 4.96 8.51 -0.10
N ASN A 183 5.38 7.26 -0.22
CA ASN A 183 6.07 6.49 0.82
C ASN A 183 6.99 5.45 0.16
N LEU A 184 7.65 4.62 0.96
CA LEU A 184 8.61 3.66 0.42
C LEU A 184 7.98 2.64 -0.54
N LEU A 185 6.69 2.30 -0.38
CA LEU A 185 6.02 1.36 -1.28
C LEU A 185 5.61 2.00 -2.60
N HIS A 186 5.07 3.23 -2.58
CA HIS A 186 4.50 3.84 -3.77
C HIS A 186 4.61 5.37 -3.83
N THR A 187 4.31 5.91 -5.01
CA THR A 187 3.87 7.28 -5.22
C THR A 187 2.46 7.27 -5.81
N SER A 188 1.60 8.13 -5.31
CA SER A 188 0.22 8.34 -5.78
C SER A 188 0.06 9.79 -6.23
N SER A 189 -0.43 9.99 -7.45
CA SER A 189 -0.70 11.31 -8.02
C SER A 189 -2.17 11.40 -8.43
N GLU A 190 -2.87 12.46 -8.01
CA GLU A 190 -4.30 12.64 -8.29
C GLU A 190 -4.71 14.11 -8.41
N GLY A 191 -5.86 14.34 -9.01
CA GLY A 191 -6.53 15.64 -9.07
C GLY A 191 -6.12 16.52 -10.26
N LYS A 192 -6.89 17.58 -10.50
CA LYS A 192 -6.67 18.63 -11.51
C LYS A 192 -6.44 18.06 -12.93
N VAL A 193 -5.21 18.14 -13.46
CA VAL A 193 -4.89 17.66 -14.82
C VAL A 193 -5.14 16.16 -15.01
N LEU A 194 -5.26 15.40 -13.91
CA LEU A 194 -5.50 13.97 -13.92
C LEU A 194 -6.99 13.60 -13.76
N GLU A 195 -7.89 14.58 -13.56
CA GLU A 195 -9.32 14.32 -13.30
C GLU A 195 -10.08 13.80 -14.52
N ASP A 196 -9.65 14.16 -15.74
CA ASP A 196 -10.28 13.68 -16.97
C ASP A 196 -9.70 12.32 -17.38
N PRO A 197 -10.44 11.22 -17.24
CA PRO A 197 -9.92 9.89 -17.62
C PRO A 197 -9.79 9.69 -19.14
N ALA A 198 -10.27 10.62 -19.97
CA ALA A 198 -10.09 10.59 -21.41
C ALA A 198 -8.74 11.18 -21.85
N GLN A 199 -7.99 11.78 -20.94
CA GLN A 199 -6.67 12.36 -21.22
C GLN A 199 -5.58 11.45 -20.67
N GLU A 200 -4.56 11.20 -21.45
CA GLU A 200 -3.35 10.49 -21.00
C GLU A 200 -2.63 11.31 -19.90
N ALA A 201 -2.13 10.61 -18.88
CA ALA A 201 -1.35 11.26 -17.84
C ALA A 201 -0.03 11.78 -18.43
N PRO A 202 0.32 13.07 -18.23
CA PRO A 202 1.59 13.62 -18.73
C PRO A 202 2.80 12.90 -18.11
N ASP A 203 3.89 12.74 -18.85
CA ASP A 203 5.11 12.04 -18.41
C ASP A 203 5.70 12.62 -17.11
N TYR A 204 5.60 13.91 -16.89
CA TYR A 204 6.11 14.57 -15.67
C TYR A 204 5.40 14.14 -14.38
N VAL A 205 4.29 13.41 -14.47
CA VAL A 205 3.57 12.85 -13.31
C VAL A 205 4.37 11.68 -12.71
N TYR A 206 5.08 10.94 -13.55
CA TYR A 206 5.89 9.80 -13.12
C TYR A 206 7.24 10.28 -12.60
N GLN A 207 7.51 10.03 -11.31
CA GLN A 207 8.68 10.56 -10.61
C GLN A 207 9.66 9.49 -10.14
N ARG A 208 9.22 8.21 -10.10
CA ARG A 208 10.03 7.09 -9.59
C ARG A 208 10.55 6.17 -10.66
N SER A 209 9.99 6.23 -11.85
CA SER A 209 10.33 5.33 -12.94
C SER A 209 10.60 6.09 -14.23
N VAL A 210 11.61 5.66 -14.95
CA VAL A 210 11.84 6.14 -16.33
C VAL A 210 10.70 5.66 -17.24
N HIS A 211 10.46 6.33 -18.36
CA HIS A 211 9.50 5.83 -19.32
C HIS A 211 9.97 4.44 -19.84
N PRO A 212 9.07 3.45 -19.98
CA PRO A 212 9.47 2.10 -20.43
C PRO A 212 10.25 2.08 -21.74
N GLU A 213 9.96 3.02 -22.65
CA GLU A 213 10.69 3.16 -23.92
C GLU A 213 12.13 3.63 -23.71
N ASP A 214 12.38 4.46 -22.70
CA ASP A 214 13.69 5.01 -22.34
C ASP A 214 14.49 4.09 -21.41
N ALA A 215 13.88 3.00 -20.95
CA ALA A 215 14.54 2.03 -20.07
C ALA A 215 15.64 1.26 -20.84
N PRO A 216 16.66 0.72 -20.13
CA PRO A 216 17.77 0.02 -20.76
C PRO A 216 17.34 -1.09 -21.70
N ASP A 217 18.03 -1.21 -22.86
CA ASP A 217 17.81 -2.27 -23.84
C ASP A 217 18.36 -3.64 -23.39
N THR A 218 19.14 -3.66 -22.30
CA THR A 218 19.65 -4.89 -21.71
C THR A 218 18.80 -5.27 -20.51
N PRO A 219 18.21 -6.49 -20.48
CA PRO A 219 17.48 -6.96 -19.32
C PRO A 219 18.41 -7.17 -18.12
N GLU A 220 17.87 -6.97 -16.91
CA GLU A 220 18.57 -7.23 -15.66
C GLU A 220 17.88 -8.37 -14.90
N MET A 221 18.69 -9.25 -14.27
CA MET A 221 18.19 -10.34 -13.44
C MET A 221 18.35 -9.97 -11.98
N VAL A 222 17.32 -10.23 -11.17
CA VAL A 222 17.37 -10.10 -9.72
C VAL A 222 16.88 -11.38 -9.08
N GLU A 223 17.62 -11.88 -8.08
CA GLU A 223 17.22 -13.00 -7.25
C GLU A 223 16.70 -12.49 -5.92
N ILE A 224 15.51 -12.93 -5.54
CA ILE A 224 14.87 -12.57 -4.27
C ILE A 224 14.66 -13.84 -3.48
N THR A 225 15.23 -13.89 -2.28
CA THR A 225 15.08 -15.01 -1.36
C THR A 225 13.99 -14.70 -0.35
N PHE A 226 13.11 -15.67 -0.14
CA PHE A 226 11.98 -15.61 0.78
C PHE A 226 12.15 -16.59 1.93
N GLU A 227 11.72 -16.19 3.11
CA GLU A 227 11.52 -17.03 4.28
C GLU A 227 10.10 -16.80 4.82
N ARG A 228 9.29 -17.84 4.84
CA ARG A 228 7.90 -17.79 5.33
C ARG A 228 7.07 -16.66 4.70
N GLY A 229 7.26 -16.43 3.40
CA GLY A 229 6.56 -15.42 2.62
C GLY A 229 7.18 -14.02 2.63
N ASP A 230 8.13 -13.73 3.50
CA ASP A 230 8.81 -12.43 3.55
C ASP A 230 10.14 -12.47 2.79
N ALA A 231 10.42 -11.42 2.03
CA ALA A 231 11.70 -11.27 1.36
C ALA A 231 12.81 -10.95 2.37
N VAL A 232 13.90 -11.73 2.35
CA VAL A 232 15.01 -11.61 3.31
C VAL A 232 16.37 -11.31 2.67
N ALA A 233 16.52 -11.55 1.35
CA ALA A 233 17.77 -11.27 0.64
C ALA A 233 17.54 -10.89 -0.82
N ILE A 234 18.47 -10.11 -1.37
CA ILE A 234 18.58 -9.82 -2.81
C ILE A 234 19.95 -10.27 -3.30
N ASN A 235 19.98 -11.07 -4.38
CA ASN A 235 21.20 -11.60 -4.98
C ASN A 235 22.12 -12.27 -3.94
N GLY A 236 21.53 -13.05 -3.01
CA GLY A 236 22.24 -13.75 -1.95
C GLY A 236 22.70 -12.88 -0.78
N THR A 237 22.47 -11.57 -0.79
CA THR A 237 22.82 -10.67 0.30
C THR A 237 21.61 -10.40 1.18
N ALA A 238 21.69 -10.81 2.46
CA ALA A 238 20.65 -10.53 3.46
C ALA A 238 20.53 -9.03 3.74
N MET A 239 19.30 -8.54 3.81
CA MET A 239 18.98 -7.12 4.02
C MET A 239 17.75 -6.97 4.88
N SER A 240 17.60 -5.80 5.52
CA SER A 240 16.37 -5.46 6.23
C SER A 240 15.20 -5.20 5.28
N PRO A 241 13.95 -5.35 5.73
CA PRO A 241 12.75 -5.12 4.93
C PRO A 241 12.74 -3.80 4.15
N ALA A 242 13.06 -2.69 4.82
CA ALA A 242 13.07 -1.37 4.17
C ALA A 242 14.18 -1.27 3.10
N ILE A 243 15.35 -1.86 3.34
CA ILE A 243 16.45 -1.86 2.37
C ILE A 243 16.11 -2.72 1.17
N ILE A 244 15.46 -3.88 1.35
CA ILE A 244 14.96 -4.72 0.25
C ILE A 244 14.04 -3.92 -0.67
N LEU A 245 13.01 -3.27 -0.09
CA LEU A 245 12.07 -2.51 -0.88
C LEU A 245 12.72 -1.31 -1.57
N THR A 246 13.66 -0.64 -0.91
CA THR A 246 14.46 0.45 -1.51
C THR A 246 15.22 -0.04 -2.73
N LYS A 247 15.93 -1.16 -2.62
CA LYS A 247 16.71 -1.75 -3.72
C LYS A 247 15.81 -2.17 -4.89
N LEU A 248 14.67 -2.77 -4.59
CA LEU A 248 13.71 -3.15 -5.62
C LEU A 248 13.08 -1.92 -6.30
N ASN A 249 12.87 -0.81 -5.57
CA ASN A 249 12.44 0.46 -6.16
C ASN A 249 13.48 1.03 -7.12
N GLU A 250 14.76 1.01 -6.75
CA GLU A 250 15.86 1.46 -7.63
C GLU A 250 15.89 0.66 -8.93
N LEU A 251 15.84 -0.68 -8.83
CA LEU A 251 15.84 -1.58 -9.98
C LEU A 251 14.59 -1.42 -10.84
N GLY A 252 13.42 -1.40 -10.21
CA GLY A 252 12.15 -1.25 -10.91
C GLY A 252 12.01 0.10 -11.60
N GLY A 253 12.40 1.19 -10.93
CA GLY A 253 12.41 2.53 -11.48
C GLY A 253 13.31 2.66 -12.70
N LYS A 254 14.53 2.10 -12.65
CA LYS A 254 15.48 2.03 -13.76
C LYS A 254 14.88 1.35 -15.00
N HIS A 255 14.04 0.33 -14.81
CA HIS A 255 13.43 -0.44 -15.88
C HIS A 255 12.00 0.00 -16.23
N GLY A 256 11.51 1.12 -15.71
CA GLY A 256 10.18 1.66 -16.00
C GLY A 256 9.02 0.82 -15.47
N ILE A 257 9.27 0.00 -14.43
CA ILE A 257 8.30 -0.95 -13.86
C ILE A 257 7.38 -0.27 -12.85
N GLY A 258 6.13 -0.73 -12.76
CA GLY A 258 5.20 -0.40 -11.68
C GLY A 258 4.35 0.84 -11.91
N ARG A 259 4.20 1.32 -13.15
CA ARG A 259 3.27 2.40 -13.52
C ARG A 259 1.85 1.86 -13.63
N LEU A 260 0.89 2.56 -13.04
CA LEU A 260 -0.51 2.20 -13.08
C LEU A 260 -1.38 3.46 -13.18
N ASP A 261 -2.24 3.50 -14.18
CA ASP A 261 -3.33 4.48 -14.31
C ASP A 261 -4.65 3.77 -14.00
N LEU A 262 -5.32 4.17 -12.94
CA LEU A 262 -6.47 3.47 -12.40
C LEU A 262 -7.61 4.41 -12.05
N VAL A 263 -8.82 4.05 -12.46
CA VAL A 263 -10.06 4.64 -11.93
C VAL A 263 -10.65 3.67 -10.92
N GLU A 264 -10.50 3.99 -9.64
CA GLU A 264 -10.90 3.16 -8.51
C GLU A 264 -12.21 3.62 -7.86
N ASN A 265 -12.84 2.73 -7.09
CA ASN A 265 -14.02 3.07 -6.30
C ASN A 265 -13.61 3.42 -4.87
N ARG A 266 -13.75 4.69 -4.49
CA ARG A 266 -13.49 5.14 -3.11
C ARG A 266 -14.56 4.62 -2.16
N PHE A 267 -14.15 4.30 -0.92
CA PHE A 267 -15.07 3.87 0.14
C PHE A 267 -16.14 4.92 0.46
N VAL A 268 -15.83 6.18 0.30
CA VAL A 268 -16.78 7.30 0.43
C VAL A 268 -17.78 7.40 -0.73
N GLY A 269 -17.77 6.47 -1.68
CA GLY A 269 -18.83 6.26 -2.66
C GLY A 269 -18.63 6.89 -4.04
N MET A 270 -17.46 7.51 -4.32
CA MET A 270 -17.17 8.10 -5.63
C MET A 270 -16.06 7.36 -6.36
N LYS A 271 -16.04 7.47 -7.69
CA LYS A 271 -14.89 7.05 -8.50
C LYS A 271 -13.81 8.14 -8.48
N SER A 272 -12.55 7.72 -8.46
CA SER A 272 -11.40 8.63 -8.53
C SER A 272 -10.31 8.02 -9.39
N ARG A 273 -9.70 8.83 -10.25
CA ARG A 273 -8.51 8.43 -10.99
C ARG A 273 -7.27 8.72 -10.16
N GLY A 274 -6.39 7.74 -10.07
CA GLY A 274 -5.06 7.85 -9.49
C GLY A 274 -4.00 7.33 -10.45
N ILE A 275 -2.86 8.01 -10.49
CA ILE A 275 -1.66 7.54 -11.18
C ILE A 275 -0.70 7.06 -10.12
N TYR A 276 -0.32 5.80 -10.18
CA TYR A 276 0.50 5.14 -9.18
C TYR A 276 1.82 4.67 -9.76
N GLU A 277 2.86 4.72 -8.94
CA GLU A 277 4.15 4.10 -9.24
C GLU A 277 4.55 3.23 -8.05
N THR A 278 4.69 1.93 -8.31
CA THR A 278 5.06 0.91 -7.32
C THR A 278 6.19 0.01 -7.83
N PRO A 279 7.36 0.56 -8.17
CA PRO A 279 8.41 -0.20 -8.88
C PRO A 279 8.84 -1.46 -8.12
N GLY A 280 9.28 -1.31 -6.88
CA GLY A 280 9.72 -2.42 -6.04
C GLY A 280 8.58 -3.34 -5.62
N GLY A 281 7.41 -2.76 -5.32
CA GLY A 281 6.22 -3.53 -4.97
C GLY A 281 5.76 -4.46 -6.10
N THR A 282 5.84 -4.01 -7.35
CA THR A 282 5.49 -4.83 -8.52
C THR A 282 6.47 -6.01 -8.68
N ILE A 283 7.77 -5.77 -8.51
CA ILE A 283 8.78 -6.84 -8.56
C ILE A 283 8.56 -7.84 -7.41
N LEU A 284 8.31 -7.34 -6.19
CA LEU A 284 8.11 -8.16 -5.01
C LEU A 284 6.87 -9.05 -5.13
N LEU A 285 5.75 -8.51 -5.64
CA LEU A 285 4.52 -9.26 -5.88
C LEU A 285 4.74 -10.38 -6.90
N GLU A 286 5.40 -10.10 -8.01
CA GLU A 286 5.71 -11.09 -9.04
C GLU A 286 6.58 -12.21 -8.48
N ALA A 287 7.62 -11.87 -7.71
CA ALA A 287 8.51 -12.84 -7.10
C ALA A 287 7.80 -13.68 -6.02
N HIS A 288 6.99 -13.05 -5.15
CA HIS A 288 6.24 -13.75 -4.13
C HIS A 288 5.23 -14.75 -4.72
N ARG A 289 4.49 -14.34 -5.75
CA ARG A 289 3.65 -15.25 -6.53
C ARG A 289 4.48 -16.39 -7.14
N GLY A 290 5.70 -16.11 -7.60
CA GLY A 290 6.60 -17.10 -8.17
C GLY A 290 7.00 -18.20 -7.19
N ILE A 291 7.31 -17.86 -5.92
CA ILE A 291 7.68 -18.87 -4.92
C ILE A 291 6.46 -19.68 -4.44
N GLU A 292 5.30 -19.04 -4.29
CA GLU A 292 4.06 -19.72 -3.93
C GLU A 292 3.67 -20.83 -4.92
N GLN A 293 3.94 -20.64 -6.23
CA GLN A 293 3.60 -21.61 -7.26
C GLN A 293 4.22 -22.98 -7.05
N ILE A 294 5.35 -23.07 -6.37
CA ILE A 294 6.04 -24.34 -6.12
C ILE A 294 5.96 -24.81 -4.66
N THR A 295 5.48 -23.97 -3.74
CA THR A 295 5.46 -24.27 -2.28
C THR A 295 4.08 -24.41 -1.69
N LEU A 296 3.02 -23.90 -2.34
CA LEU A 296 1.64 -24.09 -1.90
C LEU A 296 0.96 -25.20 -2.67
N ASP A 297 0.22 -26.06 -1.95
CA ASP A 297 -0.72 -26.95 -2.61
C ASP A 297 -1.92 -26.18 -3.19
N SER A 298 -2.63 -26.81 -4.13
CA SER A 298 -3.72 -26.17 -4.86
C SER A 298 -4.88 -25.71 -3.96
N GLY A 299 -5.19 -26.48 -2.92
CA GLY A 299 -6.29 -26.16 -1.99
C GLY A 299 -5.97 -24.92 -1.16
N ALA A 300 -4.77 -24.85 -0.57
CA ALA A 300 -4.31 -23.71 0.21
C ALA A 300 -4.15 -22.45 -0.67
N GLY A 301 -3.57 -22.60 -1.86
CA GLY A 301 -3.40 -21.50 -2.80
C GLY A 301 -4.73 -20.89 -3.25
N HIS A 302 -5.70 -21.72 -3.66
CA HIS A 302 -7.02 -21.25 -4.08
C HIS A 302 -7.80 -20.63 -2.92
N LEU A 303 -7.71 -21.19 -1.69
CA LEU A 303 -8.34 -20.60 -0.52
C LEU A 303 -7.77 -19.20 -0.24
N LYS A 304 -6.44 -19.06 -0.22
CA LYS A 304 -5.78 -17.77 -0.01
C LYS A 304 -6.20 -16.76 -1.08
N ASP A 305 -6.22 -17.13 -2.34
CA ASP A 305 -6.64 -16.25 -3.43
C ASP A 305 -8.11 -15.85 -3.33
N SER A 306 -8.99 -16.72 -2.81
CA SER A 306 -10.41 -16.40 -2.63
C SER A 306 -10.69 -15.35 -1.57
N ILE A 307 -9.83 -15.23 -0.55
CA ILE A 307 -9.98 -14.25 0.54
C ILE A 307 -9.21 -12.93 0.26
N MET A 308 -8.28 -12.92 -0.69
CA MET A 308 -7.46 -11.75 -1.01
C MET A 308 -8.30 -10.51 -1.34
N PRO A 309 -9.37 -10.56 -2.15
CA PRO A 309 -10.16 -9.36 -2.44
C PRO A 309 -10.79 -8.75 -1.19
N ARG A 310 -11.28 -9.59 -0.27
CA ARG A 310 -11.85 -9.10 0.99
C ARG A 310 -10.79 -8.52 1.91
N TYR A 311 -9.62 -9.14 1.99
CA TYR A 311 -8.49 -8.62 2.75
C TYR A 311 -8.03 -7.26 2.22
N ALA A 312 -7.90 -7.11 0.89
CA ALA A 312 -7.54 -5.86 0.25
C ALA A 312 -8.59 -4.76 0.47
N GLU A 313 -9.89 -5.12 0.41
CA GLU A 313 -11.00 -4.20 0.69
C GLU A 313 -10.96 -3.67 2.13
N LEU A 314 -10.70 -4.52 3.12
CA LEU A 314 -10.57 -4.11 4.52
C LEU A 314 -9.44 -3.09 4.70
N ILE A 315 -8.28 -3.33 4.10
CA ILE A 315 -7.16 -2.39 4.13
C ILE A 315 -7.55 -1.07 3.46
N TYR A 316 -8.11 -1.15 2.25
CA TYR A 316 -8.50 0.04 1.48
C TYR A 316 -9.48 0.92 2.24
N ASN A 317 -10.43 0.30 2.94
CA ASN A 317 -11.49 0.95 3.70
C ASN A 317 -11.05 1.43 5.09
N GLY A 318 -9.81 1.16 5.54
CA GLY A 318 -9.27 1.64 6.81
C GLY A 318 -9.45 0.69 7.99
N PHE A 319 -9.84 -0.56 7.77
CA PHE A 319 -10.07 -1.56 8.81
C PHE A 319 -8.82 -2.38 9.16
N TRP A 320 -7.63 -1.77 9.13
CA TRP A 320 -6.38 -2.46 9.46
C TRP A 320 -6.40 -3.14 10.84
N PHE A 321 -6.93 -2.48 11.85
CA PHE A 321 -7.01 -2.99 13.23
C PHE A 321 -8.33 -3.70 13.54
N SER A 322 -9.10 -4.14 12.53
CA SER A 322 -10.34 -4.88 12.78
C SER A 322 -10.06 -6.36 13.05
N PRO A 323 -10.86 -7.01 13.93
CA PRO A 323 -10.76 -8.44 14.19
C PRO A 323 -10.89 -9.29 12.91
N GLU A 324 -11.72 -8.85 11.95
CA GLU A 324 -11.90 -9.53 10.66
C GLU A 324 -10.59 -9.57 9.86
N ARG A 325 -9.88 -8.44 9.75
CA ARG A 325 -8.59 -8.39 9.07
C ARG A 325 -7.55 -9.27 9.78
N GLU A 326 -7.53 -9.26 11.11
CA GLU A 326 -6.62 -10.09 11.92
C GLU A 326 -6.88 -11.58 11.72
N MET A 327 -8.14 -12.00 11.67
CA MET A 327 -8.51 -13.39 11.37
C MET A 327 -8.03 -13.81 9.97
N LEU A 328 -8.22 -12.97 8.96
CA LEU A 328 -7.73 -13.22 7.60
C LEU A 328 -6.20 -13.25 7.58
N GLN A 329 -5.52 -12.36 8.31
CA GLN A 329 -4.06 -12.36 8.42
C GLN A 329 -3.54 -13.67 9.02
N ALA A 330 -4.16 -14.17 10.08
CA ALA A 330 -3.77 -15.44 10.69
C ALA A 330 -3.89 -16.62 9.71
N LEU A 331 -4.93 -16.64 8.87
CA LEU A 331 -5.09 -17.64 7.81
C LEU A 331 -4.00 -17.48 6.75
N ILE A 332 -3.72 -16.25 6.31
CA ILE A 332 -2.67 -15.93 5.34
C ILE A 332 -1.32 -16.36 5.89
N ASP A 333 -0.96 -15.98 7.12
CA ASP A 333 0.31 -16.31 7.74
C ASP A 333 0.50 -17.83 7.88
N LYS A 334 -0.58 -18.56 8.20
CA LYS A 334 -0.56 -20.02 8.23
C LYS A 334 -0.21 -20.63 6.86
N SER A 335 -0.70 -20.05 5.77
CA SER A 335 -0.38 -20.49 4.41
C SER A 335 1.08 -20.28 4.04
N GLN A 336 1.76 -19.33 4.69
CA GLN A 336 3.13 -18.94 4.35
C GLN A 336 4.23 -19.73 5.07
N GLU A 337 3.90 -20.63 6.00
CA GLU A 337 4.89 -21.38 6.81
C GLU A 337 5.97 -22.09 6.00
N HIS A 338 5.64 -22.51 4.78
CA HIS A 338 6.54 -23.22 3.87
C HIS A 338 6.87 -22.43 2.60
N VAL A 339 6.43 -21.18 2.49
CA VAL A 339 6.74 -20.30 1.35
C VAL A 339 8.13 -19.73 1.55
N SER A 340 9.13 -20.55 1.28
CA SER A 340 10.56 -20.23 1.45
C SER A 340 11.34 -20.74 0.24
N GLY A 341 12.34 -19.96 -0.19
CA GLY A 341 13.16 -20.29 -1.36
C GLY A 341 13.55 -19.05 -2.14
N THR A 342 14.06 -19.21 -3.34
CA THR A 342 14.55 -18.09 -4.15
C THR A 342 13.86 -18.05 -5.52
N VAL A 343 13.57 -16.84 -5.97
CA VAL A 343 12.97 -16.56 -7.28
C VAL A 343 13.89 -15.63 -8.06
N ARG A 344 14.14 -15.96 -9.32
CA ARG A 344 14.84 -15.07 -10.25
C ARG A 344 13.83 -14.36 -11.13
N VAL A 345 13.85 -13.03 -11.07
CA VAL A 345 12.98 -12.15 -11.85
C VAL A 345 13.79 -11.44 -12.92
N LYS A 346 13.30 -11.45 -14.15
CA LYS A 346 13.83 -10.67 -15.28
C LYS A 346 13.11 -9.33 -15.34
N LEU A 347 13.90 -8.24 -15.30
CA LEU A 347 13.44 -6.87 -15.39
C LEU A 347 13.76 -6.32 -16.79
N TYR A 348 12.76 -5.81 -17.47
CA TYR A 348 12.96 -5.26 -18.83
C TYR A 348 11.78 -4.39 -19.26
N LYS A 349 12.03 -3.13 -19.59
CA LYS A 349 11.09 -2.20 -20.26
C LYS A 349 9.64 -2.29 -19.74
N GLY A 350 9.43 -1.92 -18.48
CA GLY A 350 8.12 -1.92 -17.84
C GLY A 350 7.65 -3.26 -17.29
N ALA A 351 8.37 -4.34 -17.53
CA ALA A 351 7.96 -5.69 -17.14
C ALA A 351 8.90 -6.32 -16.10
N ALA A 352 8.32 -6.93 -15.06
CA ALA A 352 8.95 -7.87 -14.18
C ALA A 352 8.37 -9.26 -14.46
N ARG A 353 9.21 -10.27 -14.68
CA ARG A 353 8.77 -11.64 -14.99
C ARG A 353 9.61 -12.67 -14.25
N THR A 354 8.97 -13.54 -13.52
CA THR A 354 9.61 -14.73 -12.93
C THR A 354 10.12 -15.64 -14.04
N VAL A 355 11.41 -15.97 -14.00
CA VAL A 355 12.07 -16.83 -15.01
C VAL A 355 12.65 -18.10 -14.42
N ALA A 356 12.93 -18.15 -13.10
CA ALA A 356 13.36 -19.35 -12.40
C ALA A 356 12.94 -19.27 -10.92
N ARG A 357 12.78 -20.43 -10.29
CA ARG A 357 12.43 -20.56 -8.88
C ARG A 357 12.93 -21.89 -8.33
N TRP A 358 13.38 -21.90 -7.08
CA TRP A 358 13.82 -23.11 -6.38
C TRP A 358 13.59 -23.00 -4.88
N SER A 359 13.28 -24.14 -4.27
CA SER A 359 12.95 -24.23 -2.85
C SER A 359 13.14 -25.66 -2.36
N ASP A 360 13.66 -25.80 -1.15
CA ASP A 360 13.69 -27.10 -0.44
C ASP A 360 12.27 -27.52 0.04
N HIS A 361 11.31 -26.60 0.04
CA HIS A 361 9.89 -26.84 0.35
C HIS A 361 9.05 -27.07 -0.90
N SER A 362 9.67 -27.29 -2.07
CA SER A 362 8.96 -27.44 -3.34
C SER A 362 8.05 -28.67 -3.35
N LEU A 363 6.82 -28.47 -3.79
CA LEU A 363 5.86 -29.54 -4.11
C LEU A 363 5.92 -29.96 -5.60
N TYR A 364 6.75 -29.28 -6.39
CA TYR A 364 6.96 -29.62 -7.80
C TYR A 364 7.83 -30.87 -7.90
N SER A 365 7.31 -31.91 -8.51
CA SER A 365 8.00 -33.19 -8.69
C SER A 365 8.18 -33.48 -10.17
N GLU A 366 9.42 -33.43 -10.65
CA GLU A 366 9.75 -33.77 -12.03
C GLU A 366 9.33 -35.18 -12.41
N ALA A 367 9.46 -36.13 -11.47
CA ALA A 367 9.08 -37.53 -11.70
C ALA A 367 7.58 -37.70 -12.01
N HIS A 368 6.70 -36.85 -11.45
CA HIS A 368 5.26 -36.91 -11.68
C HIS A 368 4.77 -36.18 -12.91
N VAL A 369 5.53 -35.15 -13.38
CA VAL A 369 5.08 -34.27 -14.48
C VAL A 369 5.84 -34.51 -15.78
N THR A 370 6.87 -35.37 -15.78
CA THR A 370 7.66 -35.64 -16.96
C THR A 370 6.82 -36.31 -18.06
N PHE A 371 7.11 -36.00 -19.32
CA PHE A 371 6.57 -36.73 -20.48
C PHE A 371 7.48 -37.89 -20.92
N GLU A 372 8.61 -38.08 -20.24
CA GLU A 372 9.53 -39.21 -20.41
C GLU A 372 9.11 -40.39 -19.50
N GLU A 373 9.93 -41.41 -19.44
CA GLU A 373 9.70 -42.55 -18.54
C GLU A 373 9.79 -42.08 -17.07
N ASP A 374 8.69 -42.25 -16.31
CA ASP A 374 8.54 -41.83 -14.91
C ASP A 374 8.83 -42.95 -13.90
N ALA A 375 9.32 -44.10 -14.36
CA ALA A 375 9.56 -45.32 -13.54
C ALA A 375 8.35 -45.78 -12.71
N GLY A 376 7.12 -45.44 -13.14
CA GLY A 376 5.87 -45.81 -12.47
C GLY A 376 5.45 -44.82 -11.36
N ALA A 377 5.96 -43.62 -11.35
CA ALA A 377 5.57 -42.57 -10.38
C ALA A 377 4.08 -42.19 -10.50
N TYR A 378 3.50 -42.30 -11.71
CA TYR A 378 2.08 -42.02 -11.97
C TYR A 378 1.45 -43.05 -12.91
N ASP A 379 0.33 -43.70 -12.49
CA ASP A 379 -0.46 -44.55 -13.38
C ASP A 379 -1.53 -43.75 -14.10
N GLN A 380 -1.33 -43.49 -15.41
CA GLN A 380 -2.27 -42.74 -16.25
C GLN A 380 -3.68 -43.38 -16.30
N LYS A 381 -3.85 -44.65 -15.96
CA LYS A 381 -5.17 -45.32 -15.92
C LYS A 381 -6.06 -44.79 -14.81
N ASP A 382 -5.49 -44.31 -13.71
CA ASP A 382 -6.25 -43.75 -12.58
C ASP A 382 -7.08 -42.54 -13.00
N ALA A 383 -6.61 -41.75 -13.97
CA ALA A 383 -7.32 -40.60 -14.52
C ALA A 383 -8.66 -41.00 -15.16
N GLN A 384 -8.82 -42.21 -15.74
CA GLN A 384 -10.05 -42.62 -16.38
C GLN A 384 -11.21 -42.68 -15.39
N GLY A 385 -11.01 -43.33 -14.23
CA GLY A 385 -12.04 -43.44 -13.19
C GLY A 385 -12.44 -42.07 -12.62
N PHE A 386 -11.44 -41.24 -12.33
CA PHE A 386 -11.65 -39.89 -11.86
C PHE A 386 -12.47 -39.05 -12.86
N ILE A 387 -12.13 -39.09 -14.16
CA ILE A 387 -12.85 -38.37 -15.21
C ILE A 387 -14.29 -38.87 -15.33
N GLN A 388 -14.52 -40.17 -15.29
CA GLN A 388 -15.87 -40.75 -15.40
C GLN A 388 -16.78 -40.31 -14.28
N LEU A 389 -16.31 -40.32 -13.03
CA LEU A 389 -17.07 -39.83 -11.87
C LEU A 389 -17.39 -38.35 -11.97
N ASN A 390 -16.42 -37.51 -12.31
CA ASN A 390 -16.64 -36.07 -12.51
C ASN A 390 -17.54 -35.76 -13.70
N ALA A 391 -17.50 -36.55 -14.76
CA ALA A 391 -18.37 -36.43 -15.93
C ALA A 391 -19.82 -36.81 -15.66
N LEU A 392 -20.14 -37.60 -14.62
CA LEU A 392 -21.49 -38.08 -14.35
C LEU A 392 -22.51 -36.94 -14.25
N ARG A 393 -22.18 -35.88 -13.50
CA ARG A 393 -23.01 -34.68 -13.39
C ARG A 393 -23.31 -34.03 -14.74
N LEU A 394 -22.28 -33.89 -15.59
CA LEU A 394 -22.39 -33.29 -16.92
C LEU A 394 -23.23 -34.14 -17.87
N LYS A 395 -23.05 -35.45 -17.83
CA LYS A 395 -23.83 -36.40 -18.64
C LYS A 395 -25.33 -36.38 -18.26
N LEU A 396 -25.65 -36.31 -16.97
CA LEU A 396 -27.04 -36.19 -16.50
C LEU A 396 -27.68 -34.87 -16.94
N LEU A 397 -26.96 -33.78 -16.83
CA LEU A 397 -27.42 -32.44 -17.31
C LEU A 397 -27.66 -32.45 -18.83
N ALA A 398 -26.73 -33.03 -19.60
CA ALA A 398 -26.86 -33.12 -21.06
C ALA A 398 -28.05 -34.00 -21.48
N ALA A 399 -28.25 -35.13 -20.80
CA ALA A 399 -29.40 -36.02 -21.04
C ALA A 399 -30.74 -35.32 -20.74
N ARG A 400 -30.84 -34.61 -19.61
CA ARG A 400 -32.02 -33.80 -19.30
C ARG A 400 -32.29 -32.77 -20.38
N ASN A 401 -31.26 -31.99 -20.77
CA ASN A 401 -31.42 -30.91 -21.76
C ASN A 401 -31.86 -31.46 -23.15
N ARG A 402 -31.41 -32.65 -23.53
CA ARG A 402 -31.91 -33.32 -24.77
C ARG A 402 -33.36 -33.63 -24.66
N ARG A 403 -33.85 -34.21 -23.52
CA ARG A 403 -35.26 -34.54 -23.31
C ARG A 403 -36.19 -33.31 -23.31
N LEU A 404 -35.67 -32.16 -22.91
CA LEU A 404 -36.45 -30.92 -22.87
C LEU A 404 -36.47 -30.17 -24.21
N LYS A 405 -35.65 -30.54 -25.16
CA LYS A 405 -35.56 -29.96 -26.50
C LYS A 405 -36.29 -30.76 -27.58
N GLY A 406 -36.57 -32.02 -27.32
CA GLY A 406 -37.35 -32.92 -28.17
C GLY A 406 -38.73 -33.02 -27.68
#